data_54d2b0f15c0d5a5559d0a609ad0be4c6
#
_entry.id   54d2b0f15c0d5a5559d0a609ad0be4c6
#
_cell.length_a   1.000
_cell.length_b   1.000
_cell.length_c   1.000
_cell.angle_alpha   90.00
_cell.angle_beta   90.00
_cell.angle_gamma   90.00
#
_symmetry.space_group_name_H-M   'P 1'
#
loop_
_entity.id
_entity.type
_entity.pdbx_description
1 polymer ?
#
loop_
_entity_poly.entity_id
_entity_poly.type
_entity_poly.pdbx_seq_one_letter_code
_entity_poly.pdbx_strand_id
1 'polypeptide(L)'
;MEAREQIADFLSALITVYVIIIIAWIVVSFVFALGARVPYARPVNAVLDFLRDVSEPYLRLFRRLPLRIGPLDLSPIVAIIVLRIVGGIVVSAIDPG
;
A
#
# COMPACT_ATOMS: atom_id res chain seq x y z
N MET A 1 3.60 -19.42 -21.86
CA MET A 1 4.99 -19.79 -21.72
C MET A 1 5.46 -19.60 -20.29
N GLU A 2 6.32 -20.48 -19.84
CA GLU A 2 6.75 -20.52 -18.45
C GLU A 2 7.38 -19.21 -17.99
N ALA A 3 8.18 -18.55 -18.85
CA ALA A 3 8.83 -17.30 -18.50
C ALA A 3 7.81 -16.19 -18.22
N ARG A 4 6.76 -16.10 -19.03
CA ARG A 4 5.71 -15.10 -18.83
C ARG A 4 4.93 -15.36 -17.56
N GLU A 5 4.61 -16.63 -17.30
CA GLU A 5 3.91 -17.02 -16.09
C GLU A 5 4.74 -16.69 -14.85
N GLN A 6 6.04 -16.97 -14.89
CA GLN A 6 6.93 -16.67 -13.78
C GLN A 6 7.05 -15.17 -13.54
N ILE A 7 7.15 -14.38 -14.60
CA ILE A 7 7.21 -12.93 -14.48
C ILE A 7 5.89 -12.40 -13.93
N ALA A 8 4.75 -12.87 -14.45
CA ALA A 8 3.44 -12.46 -13.98
C ALA A 8 3.24 -12.83 -12.53
N ASP A 9 3.62 -14.03 -12.12
CA ASP A 9 3.52 -14.48 -10.73
C ASP A 9 4.40 -13.64 -9.81
N PHE A 10 5.62 -13.33 -10.26
CA PHE A 10 6.54 -12.51 -9.49
C PHE A 10 5.98 -11.10 -9.29
N LEU A 11 5.48 -10.47 -10.36
CA LEU A 11 4.88 -9.14 -10.26
C LEU A 11 3.64 -9.15 -9.39
N SER A 12 2.79 -10.18 -9.54
CA SER A 12 1.60 -10.33 -8.71
C SER A 12 1.97 -10.43 -7.24
N ALA A 13 3.00 -11.22 -6.92
CA ALA A 13 3.49 -11.35 -5.56
C ALA A 13 4.02 -10.02 -5.02
N LEU A 14 4.79 -9.28 -5.83
CA LEU A 14 5.30 -7.96 -5.43
C LEU A 14 4.16 -7.00 -5.14
N ILE A 15 3.16 -6.95 -6.01
CA ILE A 15 2.00 -6.08 -5.84
C ILE A 15 1.25 -6.46 -4.56
N THR A 16 1.05 -7.77 -4.33
CA THR A 16 0.37 -8.25 -3.13
C THR A 16 1.13 -7.85 -1.87
N VAL A 17 2.44 -8.04 -1.85
CA VAL A 17 3.26 -7.63 -0.70
C VAL A 17 3.17 -6.13 -0.48
N TYR A 18 3.24 -5.35 -1.55
CA TYR A 18 3.14 -3.90 -1.44
C TYR A 18 1.78 -3.46 -0.90
N VAL A 19 0.70 -4.08 -1.37
CA VAL A 19 -0.65 -3.82 -0.85
C VAL A 19 -0.72 -4.13 0.65
N ILE A 20 -0.15 -5.26 1.08
CA ILE A 20 -0.13 -5.64 2.49
C ILE A 20 0.63 -4.58 3.31
N ILE A 21 1.76 -4.12 2.81
CA ILE A 21 2.54 -3.08 3.48
C ILE A 21 1.73 -1.79 3.61
N ILE A 22 1.05 -1.38 2.54
CA ILE A 22 0.21 -0.18 2.55
C ILE A 22 -0.93 -0.34 3.56
N ILE A 23 -1.59 -1.50 3.57
CA ILE A 23 -2.69 -1.76 4.51
C ILE A 23 -2.17 -1.67 5.94
N ALA A 24 -1.02 -2.26 6.22
CA ALA A 24 -0.41 -2.19 7.56
C ALA A 24 -0.16 -0.74 7.96
N TRP A 25 0.38 0.08 7.04
CA TRP A 25 0.62 1.49 7.31
C TRP A 25 -0.68 2.27 7.53
N ILE A 26 -1.72 1.97 6.76
CA ILE A 26 -3.03 2.61 6.92
C ILE A 26 -3.61 2.30 8.30
N VAL A 27 -3.57 1.03 8.72
CA VAL A 27 -4.07 0.62 10.04
C VAL A 27 -3.32 1.38 11.14
N VAL A 28 -1.99 1.44 11.05
CA VAL A 28 -1.18 2.18 12.02
C VAL A 28 -1.56 3.65 12.03
N SER A 29 -1.75 4.26 10.85
CA SER A 29 -2.10 5.68 10.74
C SER A 29 -3.48 5.94 11.37
N PHE A 30 -4.45 5.06 11.15
CA PHE A 30 -5.78 5.21 11.74
C PHE A 30 -5.73 5.07 13.25
N VAL A 31 -4.97 4.10 13.76
CA VAL A 31 -4.80 3.91 15.20
C VAL A 31 -4.23 5.18 15.84
N PHE A 32 -3.22 5.78 15.22
CA PHE A 32 -2.64 7.03 15.71
C PHE A 32 -3.64 8.20 15.62
N ALA A 33 -4.41 8.26 14.53
CA ALA A 33 -5.42 9.30 14.36
C ALA A 33 -6.51 9.22 15.43
N LEU A 34 -6.80 8.02 15.94
CA LEU A 34 -7.77 7.83 17.01
C LEU A 34 -7.20 8.09 18.40
N GLY A 35 -5.94 8.51 18.49
CA GLY A 35 -5.31 8.91 19.74
C GLY A 35 -4.50 7.83 20.43
N ALA A 36 -4.44 6.62 19.87
CA ALA A 36 -3.62 5.57 20.44
C ALA A 36 -2.15 5.88 20.28
N ARG A 37 -1.35 5.47 21.26
CA ARG A 37 0.09 5.68 21.24
C ARG A 37 0.79 4.35 21.42
N VAL A 38 1.84 4.15 20.62
CA VAL A 38 2.67 2.95 20.72
C VAL A 38 3.87 3.30 21.59
N PRO A 39 4.24 2.43 22.56
CA PRO A 39 5.44 2.69 23.38
C PRO A 39 6.68 2.85 22.51
N TYR A 40 7.54 3.78 22.90
CA TYR A 40 8.79 3.99 22.19
C TYR A 40 9.71 2.77 22.38
N ALA A 41 10.07 2.14 21.27
CA ALA A 41 11.02 1.05 21.25
C ALA A 41 11.69 1.04 19.88
N ARG A 42 13.00 0.77 19.84
CA ARG A 42 13.74 0.79 18.57
C ARG A 42 13.15 -0.14 17.51
N PRO A 43 12.87 -1.44 17.83
CA PRO A 43 12.29 -2.29 16.78
C PRO A 43 10.95 -1.84 16.30
N VAL A 44 10.09 -1.29 17.17
CA VAL A 44 8.78 -0.78 16.77
C VAL A 44 8.95 0.43 15.87
N ASN A 45 9.82 1.37 16.24
CA ASN A 45 10.04 2.57 15.41
C ASN A 45 10.67 2.22 14.07
N ALA A 46 11.56 1.23 14.04
CA ALA A 46 12.18 0.78 12.79
C ALA A 46 11.12 0.23 11.83
N VAL A 47 10.17 -0.57 12.34
CA VAL A 47 9.08 -1.11 11.54
C VAL A 47 8.18 0.01 11.03
N LEU A 48 7.81 0.95 11.90
CA LEU A 48 6.96 2.07 11.51
C LEU A 48 7.62 2.95 10.45
N ASP A 49 8.91 3.22 10.61
CA ASP A 49 9.66 4.00 9.63
C ASP A 49 9.73 3.29 8.28
N PHE A 50 9.95 1.97 8.32
CA PHE A 50 9.96 1.16 7.10
C PHE A 50 8.61 1.23 6.37
N LEU A 51 7.51 1.03 7.10
CA LEU A 51 6.18 1.09 6.52
C LEU A 51 5.91 2.45 5.89
N ARG A 52 6.27 3.51 6.60
CA ARG A 52 6.11 4.87 6.10
C ARG A 52 6.94 5.11 4.86
N ASP A 53 8.23 4.77 4.91
CA ASP A 53 9.16 5.07 3.83
C ASP A 53 8.80 4.31 2.54
N VAL A 54 8.23 3.12 2.67
CA VAL A 54 7.81 2.32 1.52
C VAL A 54 6.46 2.79 0.99
N SER A 55 5.53 3.19 1.86
CA SER A 55 4.15 3.50 1.48
C SER A 55 3.95 4.96 1.07
N GLU A 56 4.63 5.90 1.73
CA GLU A 56 4.38 7.34 1.53
C GLU A 56 4.67 7.83 0.11
N PRO A 57 5.75 7.41 -0.57
CA PRO A 57 5.98 7.90 -1.94
C PRO A 57 4.79 7.67 -2.87
N TYR A 58 4.12 6.53 -2.72
CA TYR A 58 2.95 6.19 -3.51
C TYR A 58 1.71 6.94 -3.00
N LEU A 59 1.48 6.94 -1.69
CA LEU A 59 0.30 7.54 -1.11
C LEU A 59 0.24 9.06 -1.30
N ARG A 60 1.39 9.72 -1.39
CA ARG A 60 1.44 11.18 -1.63
C ARG A 60 0.76 11.58 -2.92
N LEU A 61 0.80 10.72 -3.93
CA LEU A 61 0.15 11.00 -5.21
C LEU A 61 -1.35 11.17 -5.02
N PHE A 62 -1.94 10.43 -4.10
CA PHE A 62 -3.38 10.42 -3.87
C PHE A 62 -3.81 11.42 -2.81
N ARG A 63 -2.91 11.85 -1.95
CA ARG A 63 -3.25 12.84 -0.91
C ARG A 63 -3.53 14.23 -1.46
N ARG A 64 -3.21 14.45 -2.71
CA ARG A 64 -3.56 15.69 -3.41
C ARG A 64 -5.04 15.76 -3.73
N LEU A 65 -5.74 14.63 -3.69
CA LEU A 65 -7.16 14.58 -3.97
C LEU A 65 -7.96 14.95 -2.73
N PRO A 66 -9.09 15.68 -2.88
CA PRO A 66 -9.91 16.09 -1.73
C PRO A 66 -10.81 14.95 -1.27
N LEU A 67 -10.22 13.89 -0.75
CA LEU A 67 -10.95 12.69 -0.31
C LEU A 67 -11.07 12.60 1.20
N ARG A 68 -10.96 13.73 1.87
CA ARG A 68 -10.98 13.75 3.33
C ARG A 68 -12.42 13.90 3.84
N ILE A 69 -12.82 13.04 4.77
CA ILE A 69 -14.11 13.10 5.45
C ILE A 69 -13.82 13.26 6.94
N GLY A 70 -14.00 14.48 7.47
CA GLY A 70 -13.66 14.78 8.87
C GLY A 70 -12.17 14.52 9.11
N PRO A 71 -11.82 13.78 10.19
CA PRO A 71 -10.42 13.46 10.48
C PRO A 71 -9.87 12.32 9.61
N LEU A 72 -10.72 11.66 8.80
CA LEU A 72 -10.32 10.50 8.02
C LEU A 72 -9.93 10.91 6.62
N ASP A 73 -8.75 10.45 6.18
CA ASP A 73 -8.27 10.62 4.82
C ASP A 73 -8.52 9.32 4.06
N LEU A 74 -9.38 9.38 3.03
CA LEU A 74 -9.75 8.22 2.25
C LEU A 74 -8.79 7.99 1.07
N SER A 75 -7.79 8.85 0.87
CA SER A 75 -6.83 8.70 -0.22
C SER A 75 -6.13 7.34 -0.22
N PRO A 76 -5.71 6.78 0.94
CA PRO A 76 -5.07 5.46 0.95
C PRO A 76 -5.97 4.37 0.40
N ILE A 77 -7.27 4.42 0.65
CA ILE A 77 -8.21 3.42 0.16
C ILE A 77 -8.28 3.47 -1.36
N VAL A 78 -8.38 4.67 -1.92
CA VAL A 78 -8.38 4.86 -3.38
C VAL A 78 -7.06 4.40 -3.97
N ALA A 79 -5.94 4.69 -3.30
CA ALA A 79 -4.62 4.27 -3.75
C ALA A 79 -4.52 2.75 -3.87
N ILE A 80 -5.06 2.00 -2.91
CA ILE A 80 -5.07 0.54 -2.95
C ILE A 80 -5.92 0.03 -4.10
N ILE A 81 -7.10 0.61 -4.29
CA ILE A 81 -8.00 0.21 -5.39
C ILE A 81 -7.32 0.43 -6.73
N VAL A 82 -6.69 1.59 -6.93
CA VAL A 82 -5.97 1.89 -8.17
C VAL A 82 -4.82 0.92 -8.37
N LEU A 83 -4.06 0.64 -7.32
CA LEU A 83 -2.93 -0.28 -7.41
C LEU A 83 -3.40 -1.68 -7.82
N ARG A 84 -4.51 -2.15 -7.27
CA ARG A 84 -5.07 -3.47 -7.62
C ARG A 84 -5.52 -3.50 -9.09
N ILE A 85 -6.19 -2.46 -9.54
CA ILE A 85 -6.67 -2.39 -10.92
C ILE A 85 -5.50 -2.32 -11.90
N VAL A 86 -4.56 -1.41 -11.67
CA VAL A 86 -3.40 -1.24 -12.55
C VAL A 86 -2.54 -2.50 -12.52
N GLY A 87 -2.32 -3.07 -11.33
CA GLY A 87 -1.56 -4.29 -11.19
C GLY A 87 -2.19 -5.45 -11.94
N GLY A 88 -3.52 -5.58 -11.86
CA GLY A 88 -4.25 -6.60 -12.61
C GLY A 88 -4.11 -6.43 -14.11
N ILE A 89 -4.18 -5.19 -14.60
CA ILE A 89 -4.00 -4.89 -16.02
C ILE A 89 -2.59 -5.26 -16.47
N VAL A 90 -1.58 -4.87 -15.70
CA VAL A 90 -0.18 -5.16 -16.05
C VAL A 90 0.08 -6.66 -16.07
N VAL A 91 -0.38 -7.38 -15.06
CA VAL A 91 -0.20 -8.84 -14.99
C VAL A 91 -0.93 -9.52 -16.15
N SER A 92 -2.15 -9.08 -16.46
CA SER A 92 -2.92 -9.63 -17.57
C SER A 92 -2.27 -9.34 -18.93
N ALA A 93 -1.60 -8.20 -19.06
CA ALA A 93 -0.87 -7.87 -20.29
C ALA A 93 0.34 -8.78 -20.50
N ILE A 94 0.99 -9.21 -19.41
CA ILE A 94 2.15 -10.08 -19.45
C ILE A 94 1.70 -11.54 -19.66
N ASP A 95 0.66 -11.97 -18.97
CA ASP A 95 0.13 -13.34 -19.02
C ASP A 95 -1.39 -13.29 -19.14
N PRO A 96 -1.92 -13.13 -20.36
CA PRO A 96 -3.36 -13.04 -20.58
C PRO A 96 -4.09 -14.35 -20.46
N GLY A 97 -3.36 -15.46 -20.33
CA GLY A 97 -3.95 -16.80 -20.28
C GLY A 97 -4.67 -17.19 -19.01
#